data_1dacbf13a1c41f5bf57c08d89fa235fc
#
_entry.id   1dacbf13a1c41f5bf57c08d89fa235fc
#
_cell.length_a   1.000
_cell.length_b   1.000
_cell.length_c   1.000
_cell.angle_alpha   90.00
_cell.angle_beta   90.00
_cell.angle_gamma   90.00
#
_symmetry.space_group_name_H-M   'P 1'
#
loop_
_entity.id
_entity.type
_entity.pdbx_description
1 polymer ?
#
loop_
_entity_poly.entity_id
_entity_poly.type
_entity_poly.pdbx_seq_one_letter_code
_entity_poly.pdbx_strand_id
1 'polypeptide(L)'
;LICFGGAGPLHAAALAEELQIREVIVPPIPGAFSALGLIGSDISRDYGKTFFSILDETEPNTLEASYIELEKSAREMLSKTNVPEENWILRRSMDVRYVRQAYELNVDVSNPITSQEFSALPELFHEKHATTYGHANKEERIQIVTLRLSAKAKLPELKIQQSIKTDLADTTKKRFREVSVSYTHLRAHETSP
;
A
#
# COMPACT_ATOMS: atom_id res chain seq x y z
N LEU A 1 9.22 6.11 -17.49
CA LEU A 1 10.17 5.66 -16.47
C LEU A 1 10.38 6.76 -15.45
N ILE A 2 10.24 6.47 -14.17
CA ILE A 2 10.58 7.41 -13.08
C ILE A 2 11.87 6.92 -12.46
N CYS A 3 12.88 7.79 -12.39
CA CYS A 3 14.22 7.44 -11.93
C CYS A 3 14.59 8.23 -10.68
N PHE A 4 14.84 7.53 -9.60
CA PHE A 4 15.24 8.11 -8.31
C PHE A 4 16.32 7.25 -7.62
N GLY A 5 16.82 7.72 -6.48
CA GLY A 5 17.99 7.15 -5.82
C GLY A 5 19.28 7.78 -6.34
N GLY A 6 20.39 7.45 -5.69
CA GLY A 6 21.70 8.07 -6.00
C GLY A 6 22.21 7.77 -7.41
N ALA A 7 22.01 6.56 -7.93
CA ALA A 7 22.49 6.12 -9.24
C ALA A 7 21.38 5.93 -10.29
N GLY A 8 20.11 5.97 -9.89
CA GLY A 8 18.97 5.76 -10.80
C GLY A 8 19.00 6.64 -12.05
N PRO A 9 19.16 7.97 -11.91
CA PRO A 9 19.21 8.87 -13.06
C PRO A 9 20.36 8.62 -14.03
N LEU A 10 21.47 8.05 -13.54
CA LEU A 10 22.65 7.77 -14.37
C LEU A 10 22.35 6.72 -15.46
N HIS A 11 21.52 5.72 -15.13
CA HIS A 11 21.20 4.62 -16.05
C HIS A 11 19.86 4.82 -16.76
N ALA A 12 19.14 5.89 -16.44
CA ALA A 12 17.76 6.10 -16.89
C ALA A 12 17.60 6.17 -18.41
N ALA A 13 18.51 6.84 -19.08
CA ALA A 13 18.45 7.00 -20.54
C ALA A 13 18.68 5.66 -21.25
N ALA A 14 19.71 4.92 -20.86
CA ALA A 14 20.02 3.61 -21.43
C ALA A 14 18.90 2.59 -21.21
N LEU A 15 18.30 2.57 -20.00
CA LEU A 15 17.17 1.71 -19.71
C LEU A 15 15.92 2.09 -20.51
N ALA A 16 15.67 3.39 -20.69
CA ALA A 16 14.51 3.85 -21.46
C ALA A 16 14.66 3.49 -22.95
N GLU A 17 15.86 3.57 -23.49
CA GLU A 17 16.17 3.17 -24.86
C GLU A 17 15.97 1.66 -25.05
N GLU A 18 16.53 0.84 -24.17
CA GLU A 18 16.42 -0.63 -24.22
C GLU A 18 14.96 -1.09 -24.10
N LEU A 19 14.19 -0.46 -23.20
CA LEU A 19 12.78 -0.78 -22.95
C LEU A 19 11.81 -0.03 -23.87
N GLN A 20 12.30 0.76 -24.82
CA GLN A 20 11.50 1.60 -25.72
C GLN A 20 10.52 2.54 -25.01
N ILE A 21 10.90 3.05 -23.83
CA ILE A 21 10.10 3.99 -23.04
C ILE A 21 10.40 5.42 -23.51
N ARG A 22 9.36 6.13 -23.93
CA ARG A 22 9.49 7.46 -24.56
C ARG A 22 9.80 8.59 -23.56
N GLU A 23 9.43 8.43 -22.30
CA GLU A 23 9.54 9.49 -21.31
C GLU A 23 10.31 9.01 -20.06
N VAL A 24 11.25 9.83 -19.63
CA VAL A 24 12.01 9.63 -18.38
C VAL A 24 11.76 10.84 -17.49
N ILE A 25 11.26 10.57 -16.29
CA ILE A 25 11.02 11.58 -15.26
C ILE A 25 12.08 11.41 -14.17
N VAL A 26 12.84 12.47 -13.95
CA VAL A 26 13.78 12.56 -12.84
C VAL A 26 13.23 13.60 -11.87
N PRO A 27 12.84 13.20 -10.63
CA PRO A 27 12.31 14.16 -9.66
C PRO A 27 13.37 15.18 -9.22
N PRO A 28 12.96 16.35 -8.68
CA PRO A 28 13.90 17.42 -8.31
C PRO A 28 14.99 16.99 -7.31
N ILE A 29 14.68 16.05 -6.44
CA ILE A 29 15.63 15.52 -5.42
C ILE A 29 15.69 14.01 -5.54
N PRO A 30 16.29 13.45 -6.60
CA PRO A 30 16.23 12.02 -6.87
C PRO A 30 16.86 11.17 -5.76
N GLY A 31 17.95 11.63 -5.15
CA GLY A 31 18.66 10.92 -4.07
C GLY A 31 17.87 10.83 -2.76
N ALA A 32 16.96 11.77 -2.50
CA ALA A 32 16.12 11.81 -1.30
C ALA A 32 14.63 11.53 -1.60
N PHE A 33 14.28 11.16 -2.82
CA PHE A 33 12.89 10.98 -3.23
C PHE A 33 12.13 9.91 -2.43
N SER A 34 12.81 8.82 -2.08
CA SER A 34 12.24 7.79 -1.21
C SER A 34 11.93 8.31 0.20
N ALA A 35 12.81 9.15 0.76
CA ALA A 35 12.59 9.76 2.06
C ALA A 35 11.40 10.75 2.01
N LEU A 36 11.27 11.50 0.92
CA LEU A 36 10.11 12.37 0.69
C LEU A 36 8.81 11.56 0.64
N GLY A 37 8.80 10.42 -0.05
CA GLY A 37 7.66 9.51 -0.09
C GLY A 37 7.31 8.94 1.29
N LEU A 38 8.32 8.62 2.10
CA LEU A 38 8.11 8.12 3.47
C LEU A 38 7.49 9.19 4.39
N ILE A 39 7.94 10.44 4.28
CA ILE A 39 7.39 11.56 5.07
C ILE A 39 5.92 11.83 4.68
N GLY A 40 5.56 11.60 3.40
CA GLY A 40 4.20 11.80 2.91
C GLY A 40 3.27 10.61 3.08
N SER A 41 3.76 9.47 3.60
CA SER A 41 2.91 8.30 3.81
C SER A 41 2.24 8.30 5.16
N ASP A 42 0.98 7.83 5.18
CA ASP A 42 0.24 7.64 6.42
C ASP A 42 0.94 6.64 7.35
N ILE A 43 0.77 6.82 8.66
CA ILE A 43 1.20 5.82 9.63
C ILE A 43 0.18 4.69 9.59
N SER A 44 0.61 3.48 9.23
CA SER A 44 -0.31 2.34 9.14
C SER A 44 0.25 1.10 9.84
N ARG A 45 -0.67 0.31 10.38
CA ARG A 45 -0.35 -1.00 10.96
C ARG A 45 -1.49 -1.96 10.74
N ASP A 46 -1.14 -3.17 10.30
CA ASP A 46 -2.10 -4.25 10.11
C ASP A 46 -2.03 -5.22 11.30
N TYR A 47 -3.19 -5.68 11.72
CA TYR A 47 -3.38 -6.67 12.77
C TYR A 47 -4.10 -7.88 12.19
N GLY A 48 -3.71 -9.06 12.64
CA GLY A 48 -4.34 -10.31 12.26
C GLY A 48 -4.57 -11.20 13.49
N LYS A 49 -5.73 -11.85 13.52
CA LYS A 49 -6.07 -12.86 14.52
C LYS A 49 -6.58 -14.10 13.82
N THR A 50 -5.93 -15.25 14.03
CA THR A 50 -6.45 -16.52 13.55
C THR A 50 -7.78 -16.80 14.22
N PHE A 51 -8.80 -17.10 13.40
CA PHE A 51 -10.16 -17.31 13.89
C PHE A 51 -10.72 -18.69 13.53
N PHE A 52 -10.17 -19.38 12.67
CA PHE A 52 -10.44 -20.73 12.12
C PHE A 52 -11.79 -21.33 12.53
N SER A 53 -12.86 -20.91 11.88
CA SER A 53 -14.24 -21.35 12.15
C SER A 53 -15.05 -21.46 10.86
N ILE A 54 -16.09 -22.27 10.87
CA ILE A 54 -17.03 -22.34 9.76
C ILE A 54 -18.05 -21.20 9.90
N LEU A 55 -18.33 -20.49 8.80
CA LEU A 55 -19.12 -19.27 8.82
C LEU A 55 -20.54 -19.49 9.37
N ASP A 56 -21.21 -20.55 8.93
CA ASP A 56 -22.58 -20.90 9.35
C ASP A 56 -22.67 -21.46 10.80
N GLU A 57 -21.55 -21.82 11.41
CA GLU A 57 -21.44 -22.21 12.82
C GLU A 57 -20.93 -21.08 13.72
N THR A 58 -20.69 -19.89 13.13
CA THR A 58 -20.10 -18.77 13.85
C THR A 58 -21.16 -17.78 14.31
N GLU A 59 -21.13 -17.46 15.59
CA GLU A 59 -21.99 -16.43 16.17
C GLU A 59 -21.46 -15.04 15.83
N PRO A 60 -22.28 -14.10 15.29
CA PRO A 60 -21.88 -12.73 14.95
C PRO A 60 -21.21 -12.00 16.12
N ASN A 61 -21.70 -12.21 17.35
CA ASN A 61 -21.15 -11.56 18.55
C ASN A 61 -19.72 -12.03 18.85
N THR A 62 -19.36 -13.27 18.52
CA THR A 62 -18.00 -13.78 18.71
C THR A 62 -17.02 -13.13 17.75
N LEU A 63 -17.46 -12.91 16.51
CA LEU A 63 -16.70 -12.13 15.53
C LEU A 63 -16.49 -10.69 15.98
N GLU A 64 -17.58 -10.04 16.38
CA GLU A 64 -17.54 -8.65 16.85
C GLU A 64 -16.61 -8.48 18.05
N ALA A 65 -16.70 -9.36 19.06
CA ALA A 65 -15.80 -9.35 20.21
C ALA A 65 -14.31 -9.49 19.81
N SER A 66 -14.02 -10.32 18.81
CA SER A 66 -12.65 -10.48 18.30
C SER A 66 -12.14 -9.25 17.57
N TYR A 67 -12.99 -8.56 16.82
CA TYR A 67 -12.62 -7.28 16.22
C TYR A 67 -12.42 -6.17 17.24
N ILE A 68 -13.23 -6.10 18.28
CA ILE A 68 -13.07 -5.13 19.39
C ILE A 68 -11.70 -5.29 20.06
N GLU A 69 -11.22 -6.54 20.25
CA GLU A 69 -9.87 -6.79 20.78
C GLU A 69 -8.76 -6.25 19.84
N LEU A 70 -8.91 -6.49 18.54
CA LEU A 70 -7.96 -5.97 17.53
C LEU A 70 -7.99 -4.44 17.51
N GLU A 71 -9.17 -3.84 17.56
CA GLU A 71 -9.33 -2.38 17.58
C GLU A 71 -8.74 -1.75 18.83
N LYS A 72 -8.89 -2.38 19.99
CA LYS A 72 -8.25 -1.91 21.22
C LYS A 72 -6.74 -1.81 21.05
N SER A 73 -6.11 -2.83 20.51
CA SER A 73 -4.67 -2.83 20.24
C SER A 73 -4.26 -1.79 19.18
N ALA A 74 -5.10 -1.62 18.15
CA ALA A 74 -4.89 -0.62 17.12
C ALA A 74 -4.99 0.81 17.65
N ARG A 75 -6.03 1.12 18.43
CA ARG A 75 -6.23 2.43 19.07
C ARG A 75 -5.10 2.75 20.05
N GLU A 76 -4.62 1.76 20.80
CA GLU A 76 -3.46 1.95 21.69
C GLU A 76 -2.20 2.32 20.91
N MET A 77 -1.98 1.75 19.73
CA MET A 77 -0.87 2.13 18.87
C MET A 77 -1.06 3.53 18.28
N LEU A 78 -2.27 3.82 17.76
CA LEU A 78 -2.58 5.10 17.14
C LEU A 78 -2.50 6.25 18.16
N SER A 79 -2.87 6.04 19.43
CA SER A 79 -2.77 7.05 20.50
C SER A 79 -1.32 7.49 20.80
N LYS A 80 -0.33 6.67 20.40
CA LYS A 80 1.10 7.03 20.51
C LYS A 80 1.58 7.90 19.35
N THR A 81 0.74 8.06 18.32
CA THR A 81 1.00 9.01 17.24
C THR A 81 0.49 10.40 17.66
N ASN A 82 1.05 11.45 17.10
CA ASN A 82 0.55 12.82 17.34
C ASN A 82 -0.60 13.18 16.40
N VAL A 83 -1.32 12.19 15.87
CA VAL A 83 -2.42 12.38 14.92
C VAL A 83 -3.76 12.35 15.68
N PRO A 84 -4.64 13.36 15.52
CA PRO A 84 -5.97 13.37 16.14
C PRO A 84 -6.80 12.15 15.76
N GLU A 85 -7.67 11.69 16.68
CA GLU A 85 -8.49 10.49 16.49
C GLU A 85 -9.43 10.59 15.28
N GLU A 86 -9.90 11.79 14.96
CA GLU A 86 -10.72 12.08 13.77
C GLU A 86 -10.06 11.71 12.45
N ASN A 87 -8.72 11.61 12.44
CA ASN A 87 -7.92 11.20 11.27
C ASN A 87 -7.52 9.72 11.33
N TRP A 88 -8.08 8.94 12.25
CA TRP A 88 -7.84 7.51 12.31
C TRP A 88 -8.83 6.77 11.41
N ILE A 89 -8.33 5.82 10.69
CA ILE A 89 -9.12 4.95 9.81
C ILE A 89 -8.87 3.51 10.23
N LEU A 90 -9.93 2.84 10.67
CA LEU A 90 -9.93 1.42 11.00
C LEU A 90 -10.77 0.69 9.94
N ARG A 91 -10.15 -0.26 9.24
CA ARG A 91 -10.82 -1.08 8.23
C ARG A 91 -10.74 -2.54 8.64
N ARG A 92 -11.90 -3.18 8.75
CA ARG A 92 -12.02 -4.59 9.05
C ARG A 92 -12.12 -5.40 7.76
N SER A 93 -11.48 -6.54 7.73
CA SER A 93 -11.64 -7.54 6.68
C SER A 93 -11.40 -8.94 7.26
N MET A 94 -11.80 -9.96 6.54
CA MET A 94 -11.52 -11.34 6.92
C MET A 94 -11.01 -12.14 5.72
N ASP A 95 -10.11 -13.06 5.98
CA ASP A 95 -9.71 -14.06 5.00
C ASP A 95 -10.63 -15.26 5.12
N VAL A 96 -11.30 -15.58 4.03
CA VAL A 96 -12.28 -16.65 3.94
C VAL A 96 -11.99 -17.55 2.74
N ARG A 97 -12.40 -18.80 2.83
CA ARG A 97 -12.24 -19.77 1.76
C ARG A 97 -13.37 -20.80 1.79
N TYR A 98 -13.54 -21.57 0.73
CA TYR A 98 -14.31 -22.81 0.84
C TYR A 98 -13.57 -23.83 1.70
N VAL A 99 -14.31 -24.65 2.41
CA VAL A 99 -13.73 -25.77 3.17
C VAL A 99 -12.88 -26.62 2.22
N ARG A 100 -11.66 -27.00 2.65
CA ARG A 100 -10.66 -27.74 1.86
C ARG A 100 -10.00 -26.98 0.71
N GLN A 101 -10.35 -25.71 0.48
CA GLN A 101 -9.62 -24.86 -0.47
C GLN A 101 -8.29 -24.42 0.13
N ALA A 102 -7.23 -24.39 -0.68
CA ALA A 102 -5.89 -23.95 -0.23
C ALA A 102 -5.74 -22.42 -0.19
N TYR A 103 -6.49 -21.71 -1.03
CA TYR A 103 -6.37 -20.27 -1.19
C TYR A 103 -7.50 -19.53 -0.48
N GLU A 104 -7.16 -18.39 0.09
CA GLU A 104 -8.08 -17.53 0.81
C GLU A 104 -8.36 -16.26 0.00
N LEU A 105 -9.57 -15.73 0.13
CA LEU A 105 -9.94 -14.42 -0.38
C LEU A 105 -10.21 -13.50 0.80
N ASN A 106 -9.68 -12.30 0.73
CA ASN A 106 -9.95 -11.27 1.72
C ASN A 106 -11.27 -10.59 1.40
N VAL A 107 -12.19 -10.51 2.34
CA VAL A 107 -13.51 -9.88 2.22
C VAL A 107 -13.60 -8.75 3.24
N ASP A 108 -13.97 -7.56 2.79
CA ASP A 108 -14.21 -6.42 3.68
C ASP A 108 -15.48 -6.67 4.53
N VAL A 109 -15.44 -6.22 5.77
CA VAL A 109 -16.57 -6.29 6.69
C VAL A 109 -16.79 -4.94 7.36
N SER A 110 -18.06 -4.66 7.66
CA SER A 110 -18.45 -3.41 8.31
C SER A 110 -18.01 -3.31 9.77
N ASN A 111 -18.10 -2.13 10.31
CA ASN A 111 -17.87 -1.79 11.70
C ASN A 111 -19.04 -0.98 12.26
N PRO A 112 -19.87 -1.53 13.15
CA PRO A 112 -19.91 -2.92 13.62
C PRO A 112 -20.47 -3.91 12.58
N ILE A 113 -20.30 -5.22 12.80
CA ILE A 113 -20.92 -6.27 12.02
C ILE A 113 -22.37 -6.42 12.49
N THR A 114 -23.31 -6.00 11.67
CA THR A 114 -24.74 -6.21 11.94
C THR A 114 -25.18 -7.62 11.54
N SER A 115 -26.30 -8.09 12.12
CA SER A 115 -26.87 -9.40 11.74
C SER A 115 -27.19 -9.49 10.25
N GLN A 116 -27.63 -8.38 9.63
CA GLN A 116 -27.93 -8.33 8.21
C GLN A 116 -26.66 -8.50 7.37
N GLU A 117 -25.59 -7.80 7.73
CA GLU A 117 -24.31 -7.88 7.03
C GLU A 117 -23.66 -9.25 7.21
N PHE A 118 -23.74 -9.81 8.41
CA PHE A 118 -23.28 -11.19 8.65
C PHE A 118 -24.01 -12.20 7.74
N SER A 119 -25.32 -12.06 7.60
CA SER A 119 -26.10 -12.91 6.71
C SER A 119 -25.80 -12.72 5.23
N ALA A 120 -25.24 -11.57 4.84
CA ALA A 120 -24.84 -11.28 3.45
C ALA A 120 -23.41 -11.75 3.11
N LEU A 121 -22.60 -12.11 4.12
CA LEU A 121 -21.20 -12.52 3.90
C LEU A 121 -21.03 -13.70 2.93
N PRO A 122 -21.87 -14.76 2.96
CA PRO A 122 -21.74 -15.85 2.00
C PRO A 122 -21.84 -15.37 0.56
N GLU A 123 -22.85 -14.56 0.24
CA GLU A 123 -23.05 -14.06 -1.12
C GLU A 123 -21.90 -13.15 -1.56
N LEU A 124 -21.46 -12.25 -0.69
CA LEU A 124 -20.31 -11.38 -0.95
C LEU A 124 -19.04 -12.19 -1.26
N PHE A 125 -18.81 -13.28 -0.54
CA PHE A 125 -17.70 -14.18 -0.81
C PHE A 125 -17.87 -14.91 -2.16
N HIS A 126 -19.06 -15.44 -2.45
CA HIS A 126 -19.33 -16.14 -3.71
C HIS A 126 -19.11 -15.22 -4.92
N GLU A 127 -19.60 -13.97 -4.87
CA GLU A 127 -19.36 -12.96 -5.92
C GLU A 127 -17.89 -12.67 -6.12
N LYS A 128 -17.16 -12.47 -5.02
CA LYS A 128 -15.73 -12.23 -5.07
C LYS A 128 -14.95 -13.42 -5.63
N HIS A 129 -15.34 -14.63 -5.24
CA HIS A 129 -14.75 -15.87 -5.73
C HIS A 129 -15.00 -16.06 -7.22
N ALA A 130 -16.24 -15.81 -7.69
CA ALA A 130 -16.57 -15.85 -9.10
C ALA A 130 -15.80 -14.82 -9.93
N THR A 131 -15.61 -13.61 -9.39
CA THR A 131 -14.85 -12.55 -10.04
C THR A 131 -13.36 -12.90 -10.12
N THR A 132 -12.81 -13.54 -9.10
CA THR A 132 -11.36 -13.85 -9.00
C THR A 132 -10.99 -15.10 -9.77
N TYR A 133 -11.83 -16.16 -9.69
CA TYR A 133 -11.51 -17.49 -10.21
C TYR A 133 -12.44 -17.94 -11.35
N GLY A 134 -13.44 -17.13 -11.73
CA GLY A 134 -14.37 -17.44 -12.82
C GLY A 134 -15.52 -18.36 -12.43
N HIS A 135 -15.58 -18.81 -11.17
CA HIS A 135 -16.65 -19.71 -10.68
C HIS A 135 -16.91 -19.49 -9.18
N ALA A 136 -18.08 -19.91 -8.72
CA ALA A 136 -18.41 -20.03 -7.31
C ALA A 136 -19.15 -21.35 -7.06
N ASN A 137 -18.96 -21.92 -5.88
CA ASN A 137 -19.70 -23.13 -5.45
C ASN A 137 -20.56 -22.79 -4.23
N LYS A 138 -21.85 -22.46 -4.47
CA LYS A 138 -22.78 -22.05 -3.41
C LYS A 138 -23.21 -23.18 -2.47
N GLU A 139 -22.90 -24.44 -2.81
CA GLU A 139 -23.22 -25.61 -1.98
C GLU A 139 -22.09 -25.92 -0.98
N GLU A 140 -20.89 -25.37 -1.23
CA GLU A 140 -19.73 -25.61 -0.36
C GLU A 140 -19.75 -24.64 0.83
N ARG A 141 -19.36 -25.17 2.00
CA ARG A 141 -19.29 -24.38 3.24
C ARG A 141 -18.11 -23.42 3.21
N ILE A 142 -18.32 -22.26 3.82
CA ILE A 142 -17.31 -21.20 3.91
C ILE A 142 -16.61 -21.27 5.26
N GLN A 143 -15.29 -21.18 5.24
CA GLN A 143 -14.45 -21.17 6.41
C GLN A 143 -13.79 -19.79 6.58
N ILE A 144 -13.94 -19.21 7.75
CA ILE A 144 -13.19 -18.03 8.18
C ILE A 144 -11.82 -18.54 8.65
N VAL A 145 -10.74 -17.92 8.22
CA VAL A 145 -9.37 -18.29 8.59
C VAL A 145 -8.74 -17.24 9.47
N THR A 146 -8.77 -15.99 9.04
CA THR A 146 -8.11 -14.87 9.74
C THR A 146 -8.99 -13.65 9.75
N LEU A 147 -9.13 -13.02 10.88
CA LEU A 147 -9.68 -11.66 10.99
C LEU A 147 -8.55 -10.66 10.83
N ARG A 148 -8.77 -9.62 10.03
CA ARG A 148 -7.79 -8.58 9.76
C ARG A 148 -8.35 -7.20 10.11
N LEU A 149 -7.49 -6.37 10.65
CA LEU A 149 -7.77 -4.98 10.91
C LEU A 149 -6.62 -4.14 10.38
N SER A 150 -6.89 -3.25 9.43
CA SER A 150 -5.95 -2.23 8.99
C SER A 150 -6.24 -0.93 9.73
N ALA A 151 -5.25 -0.43 10.46
CA ALA A 151 -5.32 0.80 11.23
C ALA A 151 -4.40 1.84 10.61
N LYS A 152 -4.93 3.02 10.29
CA LYS A 152 -4.19 4.13 9.71
C LYS A 152 -4.42 5.41 10.50
N ALA A 153 -3.34 6.18 10.69
CA ALA A 153 -3.39 7.59 11.06
C ALA A 153 -3.06 8.42 9.82
N LYS A 154 -4.07 9.12 9.29
CA LYS A 154 -3.94 9.94 8.09
C LYS A 154 -3.15 11.20 8.43
N LEU A 155 -2.00 11.36 7.78
CA LEU A 155 -1.18 12.56 7.92
C LEU A 155 -1.70 13.70 7.03
N PRO A 156 -1.42 14.97 7.38
CA PRO A 156 -1.68 16.09 6.50
C PRO A 156 -0.95 15.93 5.17
N GLU A 157 -1.60 16.32 4.09
CA GLU A 157 -0.96 16.28 2.77
C GLU A 157 0.32 17.14 2.74
N LEU A 158 1.40 16.55 2.27
CA LEU A 158 2.65 17.26 2.03
C LEU A 158 2.45 18.31 0.93
N LYS A 159 2.43 19.57 1.31
CA LYS A 159 2.50 20.68 0.36
C LYS A 159 3.96 20.87 -0.06
N ILE A 160 4.37 20.18 -1.12
CA ILE A 160 5.68 20.44 -1.74
C ILE A 160 5.57 21.82 -2.37
N GLN A 161 6.22 22.82 -1.78
CA GLN A 161 6.36 24.12 -2.44
C GLN A 161 7.12 23.89 -3.74
N GLN A 162 6.48 24.22 -4.86
CA GLN A 162 7.20 24.29 -6.13
C GLN A 162 8.35 25.26 -5.94
N SER A 163 9.58 24.78 -6.08
CA SER A 163 10.74 25.68 -6.03
C SER A 163 10.50 26.80 -7.02
N ILE A 164 10.63 28.03 -6.54
CA ILE A 164 10.64 29.21 -7.36
C ILE A 164 11.57 28.89 -8.53
N LYS A 165 11.08 29.07 -9.76
CA LYS A 165 11.92 29.05 -10.96
C LYS A 165 13.00 30.08 -10.73
N THR A 166 14.11 29.70 -10.18
CA THR A 166 15.31 30.50 -10.29
C THR A 166 15.65 30.49 -11.77
N ASP A 167 15.74 31.66 -12.38
CA ASP A 167 16.29 31.83 -13.72
C ASP A 167 17.73 31.27 -13.70
N LEU A 168 17.85 29.99 -14.00
CA LEU A 168 19.11 29.26 -14.07
C LEU A 168 19.92 29.58 -15.33
N ALA A 169 19.59 30.72 -15.99
CA ALA A 169 20.16 31.02 -17.30
C ALA A 169 21.65 31.25 -17.30
N ASP A 170 22.33 31.53 -16.16
CA ASP A 170 23.69 32.04 -16.28
C ASP A 170 24.76 31.54 -15.31
N THR A 171 24.51 30.49 -14.49
CA THR A 171 25.50 30.05 -13.49
C THR A 171 25.93 28.61 -13.55
N THR A 172 25.43 27.80 -14.46
CA THR A 172 25.84 26.38 -14.56
C THR A 172 27.15 26.24 -15.31
N LYS A 173 28.27 26.31 -14.59
CA LYS A 173 29.55 25.82 -15.11
C LYS A 173 29.42 24.32 -15.34
N LYS A 174 29.27 23.92 -16.58
CA LYS A 174 29.27 22.48 -16.96
C LYS A 174 30.60 21.89 -16.55
N ARG A 175 30.59 20.96 -15.59
CA ARG A 175 31.73 20.15 -15.25
C ARG A 175 31.61 18.82 -15.96
N PHE A 176 32.69 18.35 -16.53
CA PHE A 176 32.77 17.05 -17.18
C PHE A 176 33.63 16.13 -16.32
N ARG A 177 33.19 14.91 -16.10
CA ARG A 177 34.00 13.85 -15.55
C ARG A 177 33.84 12.58 -16.37
N GLU A 178 34.88 11.79 -16.44
CA GLU A 178 34.80 10.47 -17.05
C GLU A 178 34.17 9.48 -16.05
N VAL A 179 33.15 8.78 -16.50
CA VAL A 179 32.45 7.75 -15.69
C VAL A 179 32.47 6.46 -16.48
N SER A 180 32.90 5.37 -15.83
CA SER A 180 32.83 4.04 -16.42
C SER A 180 31.42 3.47 -16.20
N VAL A 181 30.70 3.20 -17.29
CA VAL A 181 29.40 2.55 -17.26
C VAL A 181 29.49 1.32 -18.17
N SER A 182 29.38 0.12 -17.60
CA SER A 182 29.28 -1.15 -18.36
C SER A 182 30.33 -1.30 -19.48
N TYR A 183 31.60 -1.24 -19.16
CA TYR A 183 32.73 -1.37 -20.10
C TYR A 183 32.91 -0.22 -21.14
N THR A 184 32.07 0.79 -21.12
CA THR A 184 32.24 2.01 -21.94
C THR A 184 32.51 3.21 -21.06
N HIS A 185 33.48 4.04 -21.46
CA HIS A 185 33.76 5.34 -20.81
C HIS A 185 32.83 6.39 -21.41
N LEU A 186 31.81 6.83 -20.65
CA LEU A 186 30.94 7.91 -21.04
C LEU A 186 31.33 9.18 -20.28
N ARG A 187 31.36 10.30 -20.97
CA ARG A 187 31.46 11.64 -20.33
C ARG A 187 30.08 12.07 -19.87
N ALA A 188 29.88 12.12 -18.56
CA ALA A 188 28.65 12.64 -17.99
C ALA A 188 28.75 14.14 -17.75
N HIS A 189 27.69 14.87 -18.11
CA HIS A 189 27.53 16.26 -17.74
C HIS A 189 26.88 16.31 -16.34
N GLU A 190 27.59 16.79 -15.35
CA GLU A 190 27.00 17.14 -14.08
C GLU A 190 26.53 18.59 -14.12
N THR A 191 25.22 18.81 -14.04
CA THR A 191 24.68 20.12 -13.65
C THR A 191 24.59 20.10 -12.12
N SER A 192 25.55 20.71 -11.46
CA SER A 192 25.41 21.02 -10.04
C SER A 192 24.44 22.17 -9.86
N PRO A 193 23.61 22.15 -8.78
CA PRO A 193 22.70 23.25 -8.46
C PRO A 193 23.44 24.53 -8.12
#